data_62456d24d268d6ed6b4b4afc6badbc69
#
_entry.id   62456d24d268d6ed6b4b4afc6badbc69
#
_cell.length_a   1.000
_cell.length_b   1.000
_cell.length_c   1.000
_cell.angle_alpha   90.00
_cell.angle_beta   90.00
_cell.angle_gamma   90.00
#
_symmetry.space_group_name_H-M   'P 1'
#
loop_
_entity.id
_entity.type
_entity.pdbx_description
1 polymer ?
#
loop_
_entity_poly.entity_id
_entity_poly.type
_entity_poly.pdbx_seq_one_letter_code
_entity_poly.pdbx_strand_id
1 'polypeptide(L)'
;SDLSQVEFDFVRKLIEEDRIPDDVTIQVLTQAREPLIRRTFEALAGAPRAIVHLYNATAPVMRRVVLGMSEDEIVELAVSHAQMFQDLAARQPATDWTFEYSPEMYSDTELAFSKRVIDAVTAVWQPTPEKKCIINLPTTVEHSTPNIFADMVEWTHRHIARRDSVVLSVHPHNDRGTGTATAELALMAGADRLEGCLFGNGERTGNLDVVNVALNMYTQGVHPGLDFSDIDAIRSTVEYCNQLPVHPRHPYVGDLVYTSFSGSHQDAIKKAFAARREGDIWDMPYLPIDPKDLGR
;
A
#
# COMPACT_ATOMS: atom_id res chain seq x y z
N SER A 1 -13.79 10.12 3.59
CA SER A 1 -15.05 9.65 3.02
C SER A 1 -15.96 9.23 4.15
N ASP A 2 -17.18 9.69 4.15
CA ASP A 2 -18.18 9.09 5.01
C ASP A 2 -18.30 7.64 4.57
N LEU A 3 -18.11 6.69 5.49
CA LEU A 3 -18.36 5.29 5.19
C LEU A 3 -19.80 5.23 4.68
N SER A 4 -19.96 5.12 3.36
CA SER A 4 -21.30 5.05 2.78
C SER A 4 -22.00 3.80 3.32
N GLN A 5 -23.33 3.79 3.31
CA GLN A 5 -24.06 2.61 3.75
C GLN A 5 -23.64 1.37 2.94
N VAL A 6 -23.35 1.55 1.66
CA VAL A 6 -22.92 0.46 0.76
C VAL A 6 -21.57 -0.12 1.21
N GLU A 7 -20.59 0.73 1.56
CA GLU A 7 -19.27 0.28 2.06
C GLU A 7 -19.42 -0.41 3.42
N PHE A 8 -20.22 0.15 4.31
CA PHE A 8 -20.53 -0.46 5.60
C PHE A 8 -21.14 -1.86 5.42
N ASP A 9 -22.19 -1.98 4.61
CA ASP A 9 -22.88 -3.24 4.36
C ASP A 9 -21.95 -4.26 3.70
N PHE A 10 -21.05 -3.80 2.82
CA PHE A 10 -20.05 -4.67 2.20
C PHE A 10 -19.07 -5.24 3.23
N VAL A 11 -18.51 -4.41 4.11
CA VAL A 11 -17.62 -4.88 5.19
C VAL A 11 -18.36 -5.85 6.11
N ARG A 12 -19.59 -5.53 6.52
CA ARG A 12 -20.41 -6.42 7.33
C ARG A 12 -20.63 -7.76 6.66
N LYS A 13 -20.96 -7.76 5.37
CA LYS A 13 -21.17 -8.98 4.58
C LYS A 13 -19.92 -9.85 4.52
N LEU A 14 -18.74 -9.26 4.33
CA LEU A 14 -17.47 -10.02 4.33
C LEU A 14 -17.25 -10.75 5.66
N ILE A 15 -17.57 -10.09 6.79
CA ILE A 15 -17.39 -10.64 8.14
C ILE A 15 -18.47 -11.66 8.46
N GLU A 16 -19.76 -11.31 8.24
CA GLU A 16 -20.91 -12.15 8.63
C GLU A 16 -21.04 -13.41 7.79
N GLU A 17 -20.61 -13.38 6.53
CA GLU A 17 -20.61 -14.54 5.62
C GLU A 17 -19.26 -15.30 5.63
N ASP A 18 -18.34 -14.97 6.55
CA ASP A 18 -17.01 -15.60 6.66
C ASP A 18 -16.24 -15.64 5.33
N ARG A 19 -16.20 -14.47 4.66
CA ARG A 19 -15.58 -14.31 3.34
C ARG A 19 -14.10 -13.91 3.38
N ILE A 20 -13.57 -13.62 4.57
CA ILE A 20 -12.18 -13.18 4.73
C ILE A 20 -11.31 -14.41 4.99
N PRO A 21 -10.36 -14.73 4.08
CA PRO A 21 -9.45 -15.85 4.29
C PRO A 21 -8.63 -15.72 5.58
N ASP A 22 -8.23 -16.87 6.17
CA ASP A 22 -7.50 -16.91 7.45
C ASP A 22 -6.14 -16.20 7.41
N ASP A 23 -5.53 -16.06 6.25
CA ASP A 23 -4.25 -15.37 6.03
C ASP A 23 -4.41 -13.89 5.64
N VAL A 24 -5.66 -13.40 5.54
CA VAL A 24 -5.98 -12.01 5.19
C VAL A 24 -6.46 -11.24 6.41
N THR A 25 -5.98 -10.04 6.59
CA THR A 25 -6.48 -9.08 7.60
C THR A 25 -7.23 -7.95 6.90
N ILE A 26 -8.50 -7.76 7.26
CA ILE A 26 -9.29 -6.64 6.71
C ILE A 26 -8.77 -5.32 7.24
N GLN A 27 -8.66 -4.33 6.35
CA GLN A 27 -8.24 -2.97 6.69
C GLN A 27 -9.31 -1.96 6.29
N VAL A 28 -9.61 -1.02 7.19
CA VAL A 28 -10.53 0.09 6.92
C VAL A 28 -9.88 1.41 7.30
N LEU A 29 -9.85 2.33 6.34
CA LEU A 29 -9.34 3.69 6.47
C LEU A 29 -10.42 4.61 7.05
N THR A 30 -10.06 5.45 8.02
CA THR A 30 -10.96 6.44 8.62
C THR A 30 -10.25 7.76 8.90
N GLN A 31 -10.90 8.86 8.56
CA GLN A 31 -10.42 10.19 8.90
C GLN A 31 -10.48 10.42 10.42
N ALA A 32 -9.62 11.31 10.94
CA ALA A 32 -9.65 11.76 12.34
C ALA A 32 -10.90 12.59 12.66
N ARG A 33 -12.05 11.91 12.70
CA ARG A 33 -13.39 12.43 13.03
C ARG A 33 -14.16 11.37 13.81
N GLU A 34 -14.59 11.71 15.01
CA GLU A 34 -15.25 10.78 15.93
C GLU A 34 -16.39 9.96 15.30
N PRO A 35 -17.37 10.54 14.55
CA PRO A 35 -18.47 9.76 13.99
C PRO A 35 -17.98 8.70 12.99
N LEU A 36 -16.96 9.02 12.17
CA LEU A 36 -16.40 8.09 11.19
C LEU A 36 -15.64 6.95 11.87
N ILE A 37 -14.86 7.27 12.89
CA ILE A 37 -14.13 6.27 13.68
C ILE A 37 -15.09 5.28 14.34
N ARG A 38 -16.12 5.79 15.01
CA ARG A 38 -17.13 4.91 15.62
C ARG A 38 -17.80 4.00 14.59
N ARG A 39 -18.19 4.55 13.46
CA ARG A 39 -18.80 3.79 12.36
C ARG A 39 -17.87 2.72 11.80
N THR A 40 -16.56 3.01 11.73
CA THR A 40 -15.52 2.04 11.30
C THR A 40 -15.42 0.88 12.27
N PHE A 41 -15.35 1.14 13.59
CA PHE A 41 -15.33 0.06 14.59
C PHE A 41 -16.62 -0.76 14.62
N GLU A 42 -17.78 -0.13 14.37
CA GLU A 42 -19.06 -0.85 14.19
C GLU A 42 -19.02 -1.77 12.96
N ALA A 43 -18.49 -1.29 11.83
CA ALA A 43 -18.38 -2.07 10.61
C ALA A 43 -17.46 -3.30 10.79
N LEU A 44 -16.39 -3.19 11.59
CA LEU A 44 -15.42 -4.24 11.83
C LEU A 44 -15.79 -5.19 12.99
N ALA A 45 -16.91 -4.95 13.68
CA ALA A 45 -17.31 -5.77 14.82
C ALA A 45 -17.43 -7.25 14.44
N GLY A 46 -16.78 -8.13 15.22
CA GLY A 46 -16.75 -9.56 14.99
C GLY A 46 -15.69 -10.07 14.00
N ALA A 47 -14.90 -9.19 13.39
CA ALA A 47 -13.75 -9.61 12.60
C ALA A 47 -12.70 -10.27 13.53
N PRO A 48 -12.12 -11.42 13.16
CA PRO A 48 -11.06 -12.04 13.96
C PRO A 48 -9.82 -11.16 14.09
N ARG A 49 -9.44 -10.50 13.00
CA ARG A 49 -8.31 -9.56 12.89
C ARG A 49 -8.72 -8.37 12.04
N ALA A 50 -8.32 -7.17 12.44
CA ALA A 50 -8.57 -5.97 11.68
C ALA A 50 -7.48 -4.93 11.85
N ILE A 51 -7.17 -4.23 10.75
CA ILE A 51 -6.38 -3.01 10.76
C ILE A 51 -7.35 -1.83 10.70
N VAL A 52 -7.29 -0.93 11.67
CA VAL A 52 -7.98 0.35 11.60
C VAL A 52 -6.95 1.43 11.30
N HIS A 53 -7.16 2.14 10.18
CA HIS A 53 -6.20 3.09 9.64
C HIS A 53 -6.69 4.51 9.84
N LEU A 54 -6.09 5.22 10.79
CA LEU A 54 -6.35 6.63 11.11
C LEU A 54 -5.53 7.53 10.18
N TYR A 55 -6.13 8.59 9.65
CA TYR A 55 -5.39 9.64 8.96
C TYR A 55 -5.90 11.04 9.27
N ASN A 56 -5.01 12.00 9.20
CA ASN A 56 -5.30 13.42 9.12
C ASN A 56 -4.22 14.14 8.31
N ALA A 57 -4.62 15.21 7.63
CA ALA A 57 -3.68 15.98 6.80
C ALA A 57 -2.69 16.76 7.65
N THR A 58 -1.41 16.77 7.22
CA THR A 58 -0.30 17.38 7.95
C THR A 58 0.43 18.46 7.15
N ALA A 59 0.27 18.53 5.82
CA ALA A 59 0.97 19.46 4.96
C ALA A 59 0.64 20.94 5.28
N PRO A 60 1.61 21.88 5.08
CA PRO A 60 1.42 23.29 5.38
C PRO A 60 0.19 23.93 4.72
N VAL A 61 -0.10 23.57 3.48
CA VAL A 61 -1.28 24.10 2.76
C VAL A 61 -2.57 23.62 3.42
N MET A 62 -2.63 22.37 3.88
CA MET A 62 -3.79 21.83 4.57
C MET A 62 -4.00 22.52 5.93
N ARG A 63 -2.94 22.65 6.71
CA ARG A 63 -2.99 23.35 8.01
C ARG A 63 -3.49 24.77 7.85
N ARG A 64 -2.88 25.53 6.94
CA ARG A 64 -3.14 26.97 6.78
C ARG A 64 -4.47 27.28 6.09
N VAL A 65 -4.79 26.56 5.00
CA VAL A 65 -5.89 26.95 4.10
C VAL A 65 -7.16 26.13 4.32
N VAL A 66 -7.01 24.81 4.52
CA VAL A 66 -8.17 23.91 4.57
C VAL A 66 -8.69 23.76 5.98
N LEU A 67 -7.81 23.51 6.94
CA LEU A 67 -8.17 23.24 8.33
C LEU A 67 -8.15 24.50 9.22
N GLY A 68 -7.31 25.48 8.89
CA GLY A 68 -7.11 26.67 9.72
C GLY A 68 -6.50 26.34 11.08
N MET A 69 -5.65 25.31 11.16
CA MET A 69 -5.09 24.76 12.40
C MET A 69 -3.57 24.98 12.45
N SER A 70 -3.08 25.25 13.66
CA SER A 70 -1.66 25.26 13.98
C SER A 70 -1.09 23.84 14.01
N GLU A 71 0.24 23.70 14.05
CA GLU A 71 0.90 22.41 14.25
C GLU A 71 0.47 21.70 15.55
N ASP A 72 0.35 22.47 16.63
CA ASP A 72 -0.06 21.93 17.93
C ASP A 72 -1.49 21.35 17.88
N GLU A 73 -2.40 22.06 17.24
CA GLU A 73 -3.78 21.60 17.04
C GLU A 73 -3.86 20.36 16.16
N ILE A 74 -3.00 20.22 15.14
CA ILE A 74 -2.90 19.01 14.32
C ILE A 74 -2.36 17.82 15.12
N VAL A 75 -1.37 18.04 15.98
CA VAL A 75 -0.87 16.99 16.89
C VAL A 75 -1.97 16.54 17.84
N GLU A 76 -2.69 17.49 18.45
CA GLU A 76 -3.80 17.18 19.37
C GLU A 76 -4.93 16.42 18.65
N LEU A 77 -5.25 16.81 17.42
CA LEU A 77 -6.22 16.10 16.59
C LEU A 77 -5.81 14.63 16.41
N ALA A 78 -4.56 14.37 16.04
CA ALA A 78 -4.06 13.00 15.84
C ALA A 78 -4.06 12.20 17.15
N VAL A 79 -3.57 12.79 18.24
CA VAL A 79 -3.44 12.15 19.56
C VAL A 79 -4.79 11.81 20.16
N SER A 80 -5.76 12.74 20.15
CA SER A 80 -7.10 12.50 20.70
C SER A 80 -7.83 11.37 19.98
N HIS A 81 -7.69 11.28 18.65
CA HIS A 81 -8.31 10.21 17.87
C HIS A 81 -7.54 8.88 17.95
N ALA A 82 -6.21 8.92 18.14
CA ALA A 82 -5.43 7.73 18.46
C ALA A 82 -5.84 7.12 19.81
N GLN A 83 -6.13 7.96 20.82
CA GLN A 83 -6.68 7.51 22.11
C GLN A 83 -8.07 6.87 21.93
N MET A 84 -8.91 7.46 21.10
CA MET A 84 -10.23 6.90 20.80
C MET A 84 -10.14 5.49 20.18
N PHE A 85 -9.13 5.20 19.36
CA PHE A 85 -8.88 3.86 18.83
C PHE A 85 -8.66 2.85 19.95
N GLN A 86 -7.81 3.16 20.92
CA GLN A 86 -7.58 2.30 22.09
C GLN A 86 -8.85 2.05 22.88
N ASP A 87 -9.61 3.11 23.15
CA ASP A 87 -10.85 3.03 23.93
C ASP A 87 -11.92 2.17 23.24
N LEU A 88 -12.04 2.26 21.92
CA LEU A 88 -12.99 1.48 21.15
C LEU A 88 -12.54 0.03 20.98
N ALA A 89 -11.26 -0.20 20.71
CA ALA A 89 -10.68 -1.54 20.60
C ALA A 89 -10.80 -2.31 21.94
N ALA A 90 -10.60 -1.66 23.08
CA ALA A 90 -10.76 -2.25 24.41
C ALA A 90 -12.18 -2.76 24.68
N ARG A 91 -13.20 -2.21 24.01
CA ARG A 91 -14.59 -2.67 24.10
C ARG A 91 -14.90 -3.89 23.23
N GLN A 92 -13.97 -4.27 22.37
CA GLN A 92 -14.10 -5.41 21.45
C GLN A 92 -12.86 -6.32 21.52
N PRO A 93 -12.61 -6.94 22.69
CA PRO A 93 -11.38 -7.69 22.98
C PRO A 93 -11.26 -9.02 22.20
N ALA A 94 -12.31 -9.46 21.51
CA ALA A 94 -12.29 -10.65 20.70
C ALA A 94 -11.61 -10.46 19.34
N THR A 95 -11.45 -9.22 18.90
CA THR A 95 -10.74 -8.88 17.65
C THR A 95 -9.28 -8.58 17.94
N ASP A 96 -8.37 -9.16 17.16
CA ASP A 96 -6.96 -8.79 17.17
C ASP A 96 -6.76 -7.50 16.35
N TRP A 97 -6.70 -6.38 17.05
CA TRP A 97 -6.59 -5.05 16.47
C TRP A 97 -5.14 -4.69 16.14
N THR A 98 -4.90 -4.22 14.94
CA THR A 98 -3.70 -3.50 14.55
C THR A 98 -4.06 -2.06 14.20
N PHE A 99 -3.34 -1.10 14.77
CA PHE A 99 -3.55 0.31 14.48
C PHE A 99 -2.57 0.80 13.43
N GLU A 100 -3.08 1.59 12.51
CA GLU A 100 -2.30 2.24 11.48
C GLU A 100 -2.55 3.74 11.47
N TYR A 101 -1.50 4.52 11.26
CA TYR A 101 -1.59 5.98 11.15
C TYR A 101 -0.87 6.49 9.90
N SER A 102 -1.55 7.37 9.16
CA SER A 102 -0.95 8.16 8.08
C SER A 102 -0.96 9.65 8.40
N PRO A 103 0.20 10.31 8.47
CA PRO A 103 0.27 11.76 8.27
C PRO A 103 -0.02 12.07 6.79
N GLU A 104 -1.29 12.30 6.45
CA GLU A 104 -1.71 12.51 5.08
C GLU A 104 -0.97 13.69 4.45
N MET A 105 -0.61 13.58 3.16
CA MET A 105 0.31 14.46 2.45
C MET A 105 1.72 14.48 3.08
N TYR A 106 2.20 13.31 3.54
CA TYR A 106 3.55 13.18 4.09
C TYR A 106 4.63 13.72 3.14
N SER A 107 4.52 13.43 1.84
CA SER A 107 5.48 13.91 0.83
C SER A 107 5.59 15.43 0.72
N ASP A 108 4.60 16.16 1.23
CA ASP A 108 4.51 17.63 1.22
C ASP A 108 4.63 18.24 2.62
N THR A 109 4.92 17.41 3.62
CA THR A 109 5.01 17.82 5.02
C THR A 109 6.48 17.91 5.45
N GLU A 110 6.80 18.89 6.29
CA GLU A 110 8.13 19.01 6.88
C GLU A 110 8.48 17.77 7.68
N LEU A 111 9.65 17.18 7.44
CA LEU A 111 10.08 15.93 8.07
C LEU A 111 10.06 15.99 9.60
N ALA A 112 10.51 17.11 10.17
CA ALA A 112 10.51 17.33 11.61
C ALA A 112 9.09 17.34 12.19
N PHE A 113 8.12 17.92 11.46
CA PHE A 113 6.73 17.93 11.88
C PHE A 113 6.08 16.56 11.72
N SER A 114 6.31 15.88 10.59
CA SER A 114 5.85 14.49 10.40
C SER A 114 6.33 13.58 11.52
N LYS A 115 7.62 13.65 11.86
CA LYS A 115 8.20 12.92 13.02
C LYS A 115 7.48 13.24 14.32
N ARG A 116 7.24 14.53 14.59
CA ARG A 116 6.56 15.00 15.80
C ARG A 116 5.17 14.37 15.95
N VAL A 117 4.38 14.33 14.88
CA VAL A 117 3.04 13.75 14.90
C VAL A 117 3.11 12.22 15.05
N ILE A 118 3.99 11.56 14.30
CA ILE A 118 4.20 10.09 14.37
C ILE A 118 4.60 9.68 15.80
N ASP A 119 5.57 10.38 16.38
CA ASP A 119 6.04 10.07 17.72
C ASP A 119 4.95 10.31 18.79
N ALA A 120 4.11 11.33 18.61
CA ALA A 120 2.99 11.62 19.49
C ALA A 120 1.92 10.52 19.42
N VAL A 121 1.52 10.08 18.23
CA VAL A 121 0.56 8.99 18.04
C VAL A 121 1.09 7.67 18.59
N THR A 122 2.34 7.32 18.29
CA THR A 122 2.95 6.08 18.81
C THR A 122 3.19 6.15 20.32
N ALA A 123 3.33 7.34 20.91
CA ALA A 123 3.37 7.52 22.35
C ALA A 123 2.03 7.20 23.03
N VAL A 124 0.90 7.42 22.35
CA VAL A 124 -0.43 6.99 22.82
C VAL A 124 -0.56 5.47 22.71
N TRP A 125 -0.31 4.91 21.54
CA TRP A 125 -0.52 3.48 21.27
C TRP A 125 0.46 2.55 21.97
N GLN A 126 1.67 3.03 22.30
CA GLN A 126 2.71 2.26 22.99
C GLN A 126 2.99 0.90 22.32
N PRO A 127 3.25 0.86 20.98
CA PRO A 127 3.55 -0.39 20.32
C PRO A 127 4.83 -1.02 20.86
N THR A 128 4.94 -2.34 20.74
CA THR A 128 6.13 -3.11 21.10
C THR A 128 6.66 -3.86 19.89
N PRO A 129 7.89 -4.38 19.92
CA PRO A 129 8.41 -5.22 18.84
C PRO A 129 7.54 -6.46 18.54
N GLU A 130 6.82 -6.99 19.54
CA GLU A 130 5.92 -8.14 19.42
C GLU A 130 4.51 -7.75 18.96
N LYS A 131 4.09 -6.52 19.25
CA LYS A 131 2.78 -5.97 18.84
C LYS A 131 2.98 -4.59 18.22
N LYS A 132 3.37 -4.61 16.95
CA LYS A 132 3.68 -3.40 16.19
C LYS A 132 2.41 -2.66 15.76
N CYS A 133 2.53 -1.34 15.63
CA CYS A 133 1.61 -0.55 14.83
C CYS A 133 2.19 -0.29 13.44
N ILE A 134 1.39 0.22 12.54
CA ILE A 134 1.80 0.60 11.19
C ILE A 134 1.85 2.13 11.12
N ILE A 135 2.94 2.67 10.60
CA ILE A 135 3.04 4.07 10.20
C ILE A 135 3.18 4.10 8.68
N ASN A 136 2.21 4.70 8.03
CA ASN A 136 2.10 4.70 6.58
C ASN A 136 2.40 6.09 6.03
N LEU A 137 3.34 6.17 5.09
CA LEU A 137 3.86 7.41 4.52
C LEU A 137 3.35 7.57 3.08
N PRO A 138 2.27 8.35 2.85
CA PRO A 138 1.72 8.49 1.50
C PRO A 138 2.43 9.57 0.69
N THR A 139 2.63 9.31 -0.62
CA THR A 139 2.66 10.38 -1.59
C THR A 139 1.22 10.68 -2.01
N THR A 140 0.50 11.47 -1.22
CA THR A 140 -0.91 11.78 -1.51
C THR A 140 -1.05 12.40 -2.90
N VAL A 141 -0.09 13.23 -3.28
CA VAL A 141 0.20 13.61 -4.66
C VAL A 141 1.69 13.42 -4.90
N GLU A 142 2.06 12.87 -6.03
CA GLU A 142 3.45 12.64 -6.39
C GLU A 142 4.09 13.94 -6.93
N HIS A 143 4.70 14.74 -6.07
CA HIS A 143 5.29 16.04 -6.43
C HIS A 143 6.79 15.98 -6.73
N SER A 144 7.52 15.08 -6.09
CA SER A 144 8.98 14.97 -6.22
C SER A 144 9.39 13.72 -7.01
N THR A 145 10.68 13.63 -7.30
CA THR A 145 11.26 12.43 -7.91
C THR A 145 11.37 11.28 -6.90
N PRO A 146 11.38 10.02 -7.36
CA PRO A 146 11.40 8.84 -6.48
C PRO A 146 12.54 8.81 -5.45
N ASN A 147 13.74 9.29 -5.84
CA ASN A 147 14.89 9.36 -4.95
C ASN A 147 14.68 10.34 -3.78
N ILE A 148 14.01 11.47 -4.02
CA ILE A 148 13.70 12.43 -2.95
C ILE A 148 12.74 11.81 -1.94
N PHE A 149 11.72 11.11 -2.40
CA PHE A 149 10.81 10.41 -1.49
C PHE A 149 11.53 9.29 -0.72
N ALA A 150 12.43 8.55 -1.36
CA ALA A 150 13.26 7.56 -0.70
C ALA A 150 14.13 8.17 0.40
N ASP A 151 14.76 9.32 0.15
CA ASP A 151 15.54 10.05 1.16
C ASP A 151 14.65 10.46 2.36
N MET A 152 13.41 10.88 2.12
CA MET A 152 12.43 11.18 3.18
C MET A 152 12.09 9.94 4.00
N VAL A 153 11.86 8.79 3.35
CA VAL A 153 11.59 7.51 4.01
C VAL A 153 12.78 7.07 4.85
N GLU A 154 14.00 7.14 4.31
CA GLU A 154 15.22 6.80 5.05
C GLU A 154 15.40 7.71 6.28
N TRP A 155 15.17 9.00 6.10
CA TRP A 155 15.23 9.94 7.22
C TRP A 155 14.22 9.56 8.31
N THR A 156 12.98 9.27 7.95
CA THR A 156 11.94 8.86 8.91
C THR A 156 12.29 7.53 9.57
N HIS A 157 12.75 6.54 8.78
CA HIS A 157 13.25 5.26 9.28
C HIS A 157 14.31 5.42 10.39
N ARG A 158 15.20 6.40 10.23
CA ARG A 158 16.30 6.64 11.18
C ARG A 158 15.93 7.50 12.39
N HIS A 159 14.84 8.27 12.34
CA HIS A 159 14.58 9.32 13.34
C HIS A 159 13.32 9.13 14.19
N ILE A 160 12.35 8.30 13.80
CA ILE A 160 11.17 8.05 14.63
C ILE A 160 11.55 7.29 15.90
N ALA A 161 10.92 7.66 17.02
CA ALA A 161 11.35 7.22 18.35
C ALA A 161 11.19 5.70 18.60
N ARG A 162 10.22 5.03 17.93
CA ARG A 162 9.85 3.62 18.20
C ARG A 162 10.00 2.76 16.95
N ARG A 163 11.06 2.96 16.18
CA ARG A 163 11.23 2.29 14.89
C ARG A 163 11.10 0.77 14.94
N ASP A 164 11.63 0.12 15.97
CA ASP A 164 11.60 -1.34 16.12
C ASP A 164 10.18 -1.87 16.40
N SER A 165 9.30 -1.01 16.90
CA SER A 165 7.90 -1.31 17.22
C SER A 165 6.91 -0.85 16.13
N VAL A 166 7.43 -0.42 14.97
CA VAL A 166 6.66 0.11 13.85
C VAL A 166 6.91 -0.72 12.59
N VAL A 167 5.84 -1.06 11.89
CA VAL A 167 5.91 -1.44 10.48
C VAL A 167 5.85 -0.14 9.67
N LEU A 168 6.95 0.22 9.02
CA LEU A 168 7.00 1.41 8.18
C LEU A 168 6.46 1.08 6.80
N SER A 169 5.30 1.62 6.49
CA SER A 169 4.57 1.41 5.24
C SER A 169 4.66 2.64 4.33
N VAL A 170 4.56 2.44 3.04
CA VAL A 170 4.44 3.54 2.07
C VAL A 170 3.23 3.32 1.15
N HIS A 171 2.61 4.42 0.75
CA HIS A 171 1.41 4.44 -0.08
C HIS A 171 1.60 5.43 -1.25
N PRO A 172 2.31 5.03 -2.31
CA PRO A 172 2.54 5.89 -3.45
C PRO A 172 1.30 6.02 -4.35
N HIS A 173 1.09 7.24 -4.87
CA HIS A 173 0.27 7.51 -6.04
C HIS A 173 1.15 7.61 -7.29
N ASN A 174 0.53 7.78 -8.45
CA ASN A 174 1.21 7.69 -9.75
C ASN A 174 1.05 8.97 -10.59
N ASP A 175 0.96 10.13 -9.95
CA ASP A 175 0.69 11.41 -10.64
C ASP A 175 1.75 11.80 -11.67
N ARG A 176 2.99 11.38 -11.47
CA ARG A 176 4.14 11.60 -12.36
C ARG A 176 4.45 10.38 -13.25
N GLY A 177 3.71 9.28 -13.10
CA GLY A 177 4.03 8.01 -13.75
C GLY A 177 5.24 7.29 -13.14
N THR A 178 5.66 7.64 -11.92
CA THR A 178 6.85 7.10 -11.24
C THR A 178 6.52 6.30 -9.99
N GLY A 179 5.25 5.98 -9.72
CA GLY A 179 4.80 5.31 -8.50
C GLY A 179 5.51 3.98 -8.23
N THR A 180 5.75 3.16 -9.26
CA THR A 180 6.52 1.90 -9.13
C THR A 180 7.95 2.17 -8.67
N ALA A 181 8.67 3.10 -9.31
CA ALA A 181 10.03 3.46 -8.92
C ALA A 181 10.08 4.07 -7.51
N THR A 182 9.09 4.87 -7.15
CA THR A 182 8.94 5.44 -5.80
C THR A 182 8.83 4.34 -4.75
N ALA A 183 8.03 3.30 -5.00
CA ALA A 183 7.87 2.17 -4.10
C ALA A 183 9.17 1.34 -3.97
N GLU A 184 9.81 1.01 -5.08
CA GLU A 184 11.06 0.24 -5.08
C GLU A 184 12.16 0.95 -4.28
N LEU A 185 12.36 2.24 -4.54
CA LEU A 185 13.36 3.03 -3.82
C LEU A 185 13.00 3.22 -2.34
N ALA A 186 11.71 3.33 -2.00
CA ALA A 186 11.26 3.41 -0.60
C ALA A 186 11.55 2.11 0.17
N LEU A 187 11.35 0.94 -0.45
CA LEU A 187 11.74 -0.35 0.14
C LEU A 187 13.25 -0.41 0.41
N MET A 188 14.06 0.03 -0.55
CA MET A 188 15.52 0.10 -0.40
C MET A 188 15.94 1.11 0.70
N ALA A 189 15.12 2.11 0.96
CA ALA A 189 15.34 3.14 1.99
C ALA A 189 14.85 2.73 3.39
N GLY A 190 14.28 1.53 3.57
CA GLY A 190 13.91 0.98 4.86
C GLY A 190 12.42 0.88 5.15
N ALA A 191 11.55 1.04 4.14
CA ALA A 191 10.15 0.68 4.27
C ALA A 191 9.99 -0.85 4.39
N ASP A 192 9.08 -1.28 5.25
CA ASP A 192 8.78 -2.71 5.51
C ASP A 192 7.57 -3.20 4.72
N ARG A 193 6.69 -2.30 4.28
CA ARG A 193 5.38 -2.62 3.70
C ARG A 193 5.01 -1.61 2.60
N LEU A 194 4.26 -2.09 1.62
CA LEU A 194 3.66 -1.27 0.57
C LEU A 194 2.14 -1.35 0.60
N GLU A 195 1.49 -0.25 0.29
CA GLU A 195 0.07 -0.19 -0.05
C GLU A 195 -0.10 0.24 -1.51
N GLY A 196 -1.05 -0.36 -2.18
CA GLY A 196 -1.37 -0.06 -3.57
C GLY A 196 -2.61 -0.81 -4.03
N CYS A 197 -2.84 -0.78 -5.33
CA CYS A 197 -3.98 -1.45 -5.96
C CYS A 197 -3.51 -2.40 -7.06
N LEU A 198 -4.25 -3.47 -7.29
CA LEU A 198 -4.01 -4.34 -8.44
C LEU A 198 -4.16 -3.51 -9.72
N PHE A 199 -3.14 -3.55 -10.57
CA PHE A 199 -3.03 -2.78 -11.83
C PHE A 199 -3.11 -1.26 -11.65
N GLY A 200 -2.83 -0.74 -10.46
CA GLY A 200 -2.73 0.68 -10.18
C GLY A 200 -4.05 1.45 -10.23
N ASN A 201 -5.20 0.78 -10.18
CA ASN A 201 -6.48 1.47 -10.14
C ASN A 201 -6.63 2.29 -8.86
N GLY A 202 -7.08 3.55 -8.97
CA GLY A 202 -7.19 4.44 -7.83
C GLY A 202 -7.56 5.86 -8.22
N GLU A 203 -7.25 6.81 -7.37
CA GLU A 203 -7.55 8.21 -7.61
C GLU A 203 -6.66 8.83 -8.71
N ARG A 204 -7.18 9.79 -9.43
CA ARG A 204 -6.49 10.57 -10.49
C ARG A 204 -5.84 9.67 -11.54
N THR A 205 -4.50 9.61 -11.55
CA THR A 205 -3.72 8.76 -12.47
C THR A 205 -3.52 7.33 -11.96
N GLY A 206 -4.00 7.03 -10.77
CA GLY A 206 -3.89 5.73 -10.11
C GLY A 206 -2.99 5.74 -8.88
N ASN A 207 -3.06 4.64 -8.16
CA ASN A 207 -2.19 4.31 -7.03
C ASN A 207 -1.00 3.48 -7.51
N LEU A 208 -0.10 3.15 -6.58
CA LEU A 208 0.92 2.15 -6.83
C LEU A 208 0.31 0.87 -7.43
N ASP A 209 0.89 0.40 -8.52
CA ASP A 209 0.56 -0.91 -9.09
C ASP A 209 1.30 -2.02 -8.34
N VAL A 210 0.58 -2.71 -7.46
CA VAL A 210 1.14 -3.78 -6.63
C VAL A 210 1.63 -4.95 -7.48
N VAL A 211 0.94 -5.28 -8.59
CA VAL A 211 1.37 -6.36 -9.49
C VAL A 211 2.72 -6.03 -10.09
N ASN A 212 2.91 -4.80 -10.54
CA ASN A 212 4.14 -4.36 -11.18
C ASN A 212 5.33 -4.43 -10.22
N VAL A 213 5.18 -3.87 -9.01
CA VAL A 213 6.26 -3.92 -8.00
C VAL A 213 6.57 -5.34 -7.57
N ALA A 214 5.56 -6.17 -7.33
CA ALA A 214 5.75 -7.55 -6.91
C ALA A 214 6.50 -8.37 -7.97
N LEU A 215 6.18 -8.20 -9.25
CA LEU A 215 6.88 -8.89 -10.34
C LEU A 215 8.27 -8.31 -10.60
N ASN A 216 8.49 -7.01 -10.38
CA ASN A 216 9.83 -6.43 -10.37
C ASN A 216 10.71 -7.06 -9.28
N MET A 217 10.20 -7.24 -8.07
CA MET A 217 10.90 -7.95 -6.98
C MET A 217 11.21 -9.39 -7.38
N TYR A 218 10.21 -10.10 -7.90
CA TYR A 218 10.35 -11.50 -8.34
C TYR A 218 11.48 -11.66 -9.38
N THR A 219 11.53 -10.79 -10.39
CA THR A 219 12.58 -10.83 -11.42
C THR A 219 13.99 -10.51 -10.88
N GLN A 220 14.09 -9.95 -9.69
CA GLN A 220 15.35 -9.72 -8.98
C GLN A 220 15.66 -10.82 -7.92
N GLY A 221 14.88 -11.90 -7.92
CA GLY A 221 15.08 -13.02 -7.00
C GLY A 221 14.50 -12.82 -5.59
N VAL A 222 13.64 -11.81 -5.42
CA VAL A 222 12.94 -11.55 -4.15
C VAL A 222 11.48 -11.96 -4.29
N HIS A 223 11.08 -13.05 -3.62
CA HIS A 223 9.70 -13.51 -3.67
C HIS A 223 8.77 -12.54 -2.90
N PRO A 224 7.75 -11.99 -3.54
CA PRO A 224 6.89 -10.97 -2.91
C PRO A 224 5.87 -11.53 -1.91
N GLY A 225 5.77 -12.84 -1.76
CA GLY A 225 4.74 -13.50 -0.95
C GLY A 225 3.35 -13.52 -1.59
N LEU A 226 3.25 -13.16 -2.87
CA LEU A 226 2.01 -13.15 -3.64
C LEU A 226 2.08 -14.16 -4.78
N ASP A 227 0.95 -14.77 -5.12
CA ASP A 227 0.84 -15.75 -6.21
C ASP A 227 0.20 -15.10 -7.44
N PHE A 228 0.97 -15.00 -8.52
CA PHE A 228 0.53 -14.51 -9.83
C PHE A 228 0.58 -15.59 -10.91
N SER A 229 0.60 -16.88 -10.53
CA SER A 229 0.70 -18.02 -11.45
C SER A 229 -0.51 -18.18 -12.39
N ASP A 230 -1.61 -17.47 -12.13
CA ASP A 230 -2.75 -17.30 -13.03
C ASP A 230 -3.10 -15.83 -13.16
N ILE A 231 -2.21 -15.07 -13.80
CA ILE A 231 -2.36 -13.62 -13.92
C ILE A 231 -3.56 -13.21 -14.75
N ASP A 232 -3.99 -14.04 -15.70
CA ASP A 232 -5.14 -13.74 -16.55
C ASP A 232 -6.47 -13.84 -15.79
N ALA A 233 -6.61 -14.78 -14.84
CA ALA A 233 -7.77 -14.84 -13.97
C ALA A 233 -7.83 -13.61 -13.05
N ILE A 234 -6.68 -13.19 -12.47
CA ILE A 234 -6.59 -11.98 -11.65
C ILE A 234 -6.98 -10.75 -12.46
N ARG A 235 -6.41 -10.59 -13.68
CA ARG A 235 -6.72 -9.49 -14.59
C ARG A 235 -8.22 -9.44 -14.90
N SER A 236 -8.79 -10.56 -15.32
CA SER A 236 -10.20 -10.64 -15.70
C SER A 236 -11.13 -10.27 -14.53
N THR A 237 -10.80 -10.69 -13.33
CA THR A 237 -11.55 -10.35 -12.12
C THR A 237 -11.51 -8.84 -11.84
N VAL A 238 -10.32 -8.25 -11.91
CA VAL A 238 -10.13 -6.80 -11.66
C VAL A 238 -10.82 -5.97 -12.74
N GLU A 239 -10.68 -6.34 -14.02
CA GLU A 239 -11.38 -5.67 -15.13
C GLU A 239 -12.91 -5.72 -14.97
N TYR A 240 -13.43 -6.88 -14.54
CA TYR A 240 -14.86 -7.03 -14.27
C TYR A 240 -15.32 -6.12 -13.10
N CYS A 241 -14.58 -6.12 -12.00
CA CYS A 241 -14.95 -5.33 -10.82
C CYS A 241 -14.84 -3.82 -11.05
N ASN A 242 -13.78 -3.38 -11.72
CA ASN A 242 -13.50 -1.95 -11.91
C ASN A 242 -14.11 -1.38 -13.20
N GLN A 243 -14.58 -2.22 -14.11
CA GLN A 243 -15.08 -1.84 -15.44
C GLN A 243 -14.06 -1.00 -16.24
N LEU A 244 -12.78 -1.26 -16.02
CA LEU A 244 -11.65 -0.63 -16.71
C LEU A 244 -10.70 -1.71 -17.22
N PRO A 245 -10.30 -1.67 -18.51
CA PRO A 245 -9.36 -2.64 -19.05
C PRO A 245 -7.94 -2.38 -18.56
N VAL A 246 -7.17 -3.43 -18.35
CA VAL A 246 -5.72 -3.35 -18.19
C VAL A 246 -5.09 -3.00 -19.54
N HIS A 247 -4.16 -2.03 -19.53
CA HIS A 247 -3.56 -1.58 -20.78
C HIS A 247 -2.83 -2.72 -21.50
N PRO A 248 -2.99 -2.87 -22.85
CA PRO A 248 -2.35 -3.97 -23.60
C PRO A 248 -0.82 -4.02 -23.52
N ARG A 249 -0.19 -2.94 -23.09
CA ARG A 249 1.27 -2.83 -22.85
C ARG A 249 1.61 -2.73 -21.36
N HIS A 250 0.68 -3.13 -20.47
CA HIS A 250 0.98 -3.18 -19.04
C HIS A 250 2.17 -4.13 -18.80
N PRO A 251 3.20 -3.73 -18.02
CA PRO A 251 4.34 -4.60 -17.75
C PRO A 251 3.90 -5.99 -17.28
N TYR A 252 4.52 -7.03 -17.78
CA TYR A 252 4.27 -8.46 -17.50
C TYR A 252 2.89 -9.00 -17.89
N VAL A 253 1.84 -8.19 -17.91
CA VAL A 253 0.43 -8.64 -17.95
C VAL A 253 -0.28 -8.30 -19.25
N GLY A 254 0.08 -7.22 -19.92
CA GLY A 254 -0.57 -6.78 -21.15
C GLY A 254 -0.44 -7.80 -22.29
N ASP A 255 -1.43 -7.84 -23.18
CA ASP A 255 -1.49 -8.84 -24.27
C ASP A 255 -0.32 -8.72 -25.25
N LEU A 256 0.34 -7.55 -25.34
CA LEU A 256 1.44 -7.29 -26.28
C LEU A 256 2.83 -7.48 -25.67
N VAL A 257 2.95 -7.72 -24.37
CA VAL A 257 4.26 -7.70 -23.69
C VAL A 257 5.16 -8.89 -24.04
N TYR A 258 4.59 -9.99 -24.54
CA TYR A 258 5.31 -11.18 -25.00
C TYR A 258 5.38 -11.28 -26.53
N THR A 259 4.95 -10.24 -27.24
CA THR A 259 4.96 -10.19 -28.69
C THR A 259 6.23 -9.52 -29.19
N SER A 260 6.98 -10.21 -30.05
CA SER A 260 8.13 -9.64 -30.77
C SER A 260 7.76 -9.49 -32.27
N PHE A 261 7.95 -8.27 -32.77
CA PHE A 261 7.65 -7.96 -34.18
C PHE A 261 8.87 -8.07 -35.10
N SER A 262 10.07 -8.13 -34.54
CA SER A 262 11.31 -8.27 -35.32
C SER A 262 11.67 -9.74 -35.53
N GLY A 263 11.96 -10.14 -36.77
CA GLY A 263 12.38 -11.50 -37.08
C GLY A 263 13.68 -11.90 -36.37
N SER A 264 14.63 -10.98 -36.20
CA SER A 264 15.85 -11.24 -35.44
C SER A 264 15.62 -11.49 -33.98
N HIS A 265 14.64 -10.78 -33.35
CA HIS A 265 14.26 -11.00 -31.96
C HIS A 265 13.57 -12.36 -31.78
N GLN A 266 12.66 -12.71 -32.71
CA GLN A 266 11.99 -14.01 -32.70
C GLN A 266 12.98 -15.17 -32.80
N ASP A 267 13.97 -15.07 -33.73
CA ASP A 267 15.03 -16.07 -33.86
C ASP A 267 15.88 -16.21 -32.62
N ALA A 268 16.26 -15.09 -31.98
CA ALA A 268 17.02 -15.10 -30.74
C ALA A 268 16.25 -15.78 -29.59
N ILE A 269 14.98 -15.43 -29.41
CA ILE A 269 14.09 -16.06 -28.40
C ILE A 269 13.98 -17.56 -28.67
N LYS A 270 13.72 -17.98 -29.91
CA LYS A 270 13.64 -19.39 -30.26
C LYS A 270 14.92 -20.17 -29.96
N LYS A 271 16.08 -19.61 -30.29
CA LYS A 271 17.38 -20.23 -29.99
C LYS A 271 17.64 -20.34 -28.50
N ALA A 272 17.31 -19.30 -27.75
CA ALA A 272 17.48 -19.29 -26.29
C ALA A 272 16.57 -20.33 -25.61
N PHE A 273 15.30 -20.45 -26.00
CA PHE A 273 14.44 -21.53 -25.49
C PHE A 273 14.97 -22.92 -25.83
N ALA A 274 15.51 -23.13 -27.02
CA ALA A 274 16.09 -24.43 -27.42
C ALA A 274 17.36 -24.79 -26.66
N ALA A 275 18.12 -23.81 -26.18
CA ALA A 275 19.34 -24.01 -25.40
C ALA A 275 19.10 -24.13 -23.89
N ARG A 276 17.97 -23.66 -23.38
CA ARG A 276 17.64 -23.62 -21.95
C ARG A 276 17.43 -25.03 -21.38
N ARG A 277 17.93 -25.25 -20.17
CA ARG A 277 17.75 -26.48 -19.41
C ARG A 277 16.88 -26.21 -18.19
N GLU A 278 16.28 -27.23 -17.65
CA GLU A 278 15.54 -27.19 -16.39
C GLU A 278 16.52 -26.78 -15.25
N GLY A 279 16.09 -25.83 -14.41
CA GLY A 279 16.90 -25.30 -13.32
C GLY A 279 17.84 -24.16 -13.70
N ASP A 280 17.98 -23.80 -14.98
CA ASP A 280 18.73 -22.61 -15.39
C ASP A 280 18.03 -21.34 -14.86
N ILE A 281 18.83 -20.36 -14.46
CA ILE A 281 18.31 -19.01 -14.21
C ILE A 281 17.66 -18.45 -15.48
N TRP A 282 16.71 -17.50 -15.30
CA TRP A 282 16.07 -16.87 -16.43
C TRP A 282 17.04 -15.88 -17.11
N ASP A 283 17.65 -16.32 -18.21
CA ASP A 283 18.54 -15.53 -19.05
C ASP A 283 18.06 -15.61 -20.51
N MET A 284 16.96 -14.92 -20.77
CA MET A 284 16.28 -14.95 -22.07
C MET A 284 16.35 -13.59 -22.74
N PRO A 285 16.74 -13.52 -24.04
CA PRO A 285 16.70 -12.28 -24.77
C PRO A 285 15.27 -11.78 -24.92
N TYR A 286 15.06 -10.48 -24.69
CA TYR A 286 13.79 -9.76 -24.90
C TYR A 286 12.61 -10.17 -24.01
N LEU A 287 12.76 -11.13 -23.11
CA LEU A 287 11.72 -11.58 -22.19
C LEU A 287 12.18 -11.38 -20.75
N PRO A 288 11.58 -10.45 -19.99
CA PRO A 288 12.04 -10.13 -18.62
C PRO A 288 11.66 -11.19 -17.57
N ILE A 289 10.67 -12.04 -17.87
CA ILE A 289 10.18 -13.09 -16.98
C ILE A 289 9.76 -14.31 -17.80
N ASP A 290 9.79 -15.50 -17.18
CA ASP A 290 9.20 -16.70 -17.81
C ASP A 290 7.67 -16.56 -17.87
N PRO A 291 7.05 -16.57 -19.05
CA PRO A 291 5.59 -16.51 -19.14
C PRO A 291 4.89 -17.63 -18.37
N LYS A 292 5.53 -18.79 -18.19
CA LYS A 292 4.98 -19.92 -17.44
C LYS A 292 4.79 -19.60 -15.94
N ASP A 293 5.62 -18.73 -15.38
CA ASP A 293 5.49 -18.30 -13.98
C ASP A 293 4.22 -17.49 -13.73
N LEU A 294 3.62 -16.97 -14.80
CA LEU A 294 2.37 -16.22 -14.81
C LEU A 294 1.18 -17.01 -15.40
N GLY A 295 1.36 -18.29 -15.71
CA GLY A 295 0.33 -19.12 -16.34
C GLY A 295 0.11 -18.84 -17.83
N ARG A 296 1.11 -18.32 -18.54
CA ARG A 296 1.03 -17.93 -19.94
C ARG A 296 1.95 -18.73 -20.86
#